data_51e9be8007f56df5a2cfde0686b2907b
#
_entry.id   51e9be8007f56df5a2cfde0686b2907b
#
_cell.length_a   1.000
_cell.length_b   1.000
_cell.length_c   1.000
_cell.angle_alpha   90.00
_cell.angle_beta   90.00
_cell.angle_gamma   90.00
#
_symmetry.space_group_name_H-M   'P 1'
#
loop_
_entity.id
_entity.type
_entity.pdbx_description
1 polymer ?
#
loop_
_entity_poly.entity_id
_entity_poly.type
_entity_poly.pdbx_seq_one_letter_code
_entity_poly.pdbx_strand_id
1 'polypeptide(L)' 'MYEMTIQYVPHADRKLEIRVNNEKSILLKDLAGTDGQQLASVTVQVRLKPGNNVVRMGSPYCWAPDIDCFTLKKIE' A
#
# COMPACT_ATOMS: atom_id res chain seq x y z
N MET A 1 0.47 10.93 12.61
CA MET A 1 0.04 10.65 11.22
C MET A 1 1.26 10.54 10.33
N TYR A 2 1.24 9.58 9.44
CA TYR A 2 2.36 9.30 8.54
C TYR A 2 1.87 9.19 7.12
N GLU A 3 2.72 9.56 6.17
CA GLU A 3 2.52 9.24 4.77
C GLU A 3 3.26 7.94 4.47
N MET A 4 2.55 6.96 3.95
CA MET A 4 3.14 5.70 3.49
C MET A 4 3.15 5.72 1.97
N THR A 5 4.35 5.66 1.39
CA THR A 5 4.52 5.58 -0.05
C THR A 5 4.94 4.16 -0.40
N ILE A 6 4.15 3.51 -1.24
CA ILE A 6 4.35 2.12 -1.63
C ILE A 6 4.82 2.10 -3.07
N GLN A 7 5.96 1.48 -3.32
CA GLN A 7 6.46 1.25 -4.67
C GLN A 7 6.10 -0.18 -5.09
N TYR A 8 5.53 -0.31 -6.27
CA TYR A 8 5.00 -1.58 -6.74
C TYR A 8 5.20 -1.72 -8.25
N VAL A 9 5.17 -2.96 -8.72
CA VAL A 9 5.16 -3.26 -10.14
C VAL A 9 3.69 -3.34 -10.57
N PRO A 10 3.22 -2.43 -11.44
CA PRO A 10 1.82 -2.42 -11.82
C PRO A 10 1.43 -3.66 -12.64
N HIS A 11 0.25 -4.18 -12.31
CA HIS A 11 -0.39 -5.27 -13.05
C HIS A 11 -1.86 -4.92 -13.23
N ALA A 12 -2.40 -5.16 -14.41
CA ALA A 12 -3.79 -4.85 -14.70
C ALA A 12 -4.72 -5.58 -13.74
N ASP A 13 -5.77 -4.90 -13.31
CA ASP A 13 -6.84 -5.44 -12.47
C ASP A 13 -6.41 -5.90 -11.08
N ARG A 14 -5.20 -5.61 -10.66
CA ARG A 14 -4.77 -5.94 -9.31
C ARG A 14 -5.10 -4.82 -8.36
N LYS A 15 -5.48 -5.19 -7.14
CA LYS A 15 -5.88 -4.27 -6.11
C LYS A 15 -5.01 -4.51 -4.88
N LEU A 16 -4.87 -3.48 -4.06
CA LEU A 16 -4.05 -3.57 -2.85
C LEU A 16 -4.90 -3.16 -1.65
N GLU A 17 -4.97 -4.04 -0.67
CA GLU A 17 -5.58 -3.75 0.61
C GLU A 17 -4.48 -3.53 1.64
N ILE A 18 -4.59 -2.44 2.40
CA ILE A 18 -3.64 -2.13 3.45
C ILE A 18 -4.40 -2.05 4.76
N ARG A 19 -3.92 -2.77 5.77
CA ARG A 19 -4.47 -2.68 7.11
C ARG A 19 -3.34 -2.40 8.08
N VAL A 20 -3.47 -1.32 8.82
CA VAL A 20 -2.51 -0.92 9.85
C VAL A 20 -3.07 -1.31 11.20
N ASN A 21 -2.35 -2.18 11.90
CA ASN A 21 -2.77 -2.73 13.19
C ASN A 21 -4.13 -3.43 13.02
N ASN A 22 -5.12 -3.13 13.82
CA ASN A 22 -6.46 -3.70 13.68
C ASN A 22 -7.47 -2.66 13.22
N GLU A 23 -7.00 -1.60 12.61
CA GLU A 23 -7.87 -0.55 12.15
C GLU A 23 -8.54 -0.93 10.83
N LYS A 24 -9.44 -0.08 10.37
CA LYS A 24 -10.17 -0.31 9.13
C LYS A 24 -9.20 -0.36 7.96
N SER A 25 -9.40 -1.33 7.09
CA SER A 25 -8.52 -1.49 5.93
C SER A 25 -8.77 -0.40 4.88
N ILE A 26 -7.72 -0.12 4.12
CA ILE A 26 -7.76 0.81 2.99
C ILE A 26 -7.63 -0.03 1.73
N LEU A 27 -8.59 0.10 0.82
CA LEU A 27 -8.57 -0.66 -0.44
C LEU A 27 -8.23 0.30 -1.58
N LEU A 28 -7.12 0.03 -2.25
CA LEU A 28 -6.68 0.80 -3.41
C LEU A 28 -7.07 0.03 -4.67
N LYS A 29 -8.03 0.58 -5.42
CA LYS A 29 -8.60 -0.10 -6.58
C LYS A 29 -7.98 0.33 -7.89
N ASP A 30 -7.68 1.61 -8.03
CA ASP A 30 -7.24 2.19 -9.30
C ASP A 30 -5.75 2.51 -9.22
N LEU A 31 -4.94 1.47 -9.07
CA LEU A 31 -3.50 1.66 -9.03
C LEU A 31 -3.00 2.05 -10.42
N ALA A 32 -2.16 3.09 -10.44
CA ALA A 32 -1.60 3.60 -11.68
C ALA A 32 -0.63 2.59 -12.31
N GLY A 33 -0.51 2.64 -13.63
CA GLY A 33 0.45 1.85 -14.38
C GLY A 33 -0.21 0.73 -15.18
N THR A 34 0.60 0.07 -16.00
CA THR A 34 0.17 -1.05 -16.83
C THR A 34 1.14 -2.22 -16.65
N ASP A 35 0.70 -3.41 -17.07
CA ASP A 35 1.53 -4.60 -16.97
C ASP A 35 2.89 -4.40 -17.66
N GLY A 36 3.94 -4.85 -17.01
CA GLY A 36 5.29 -4.82 -17.57
C GLY A 36 5.98 -3.48 -17.51
N GLN A 37 5.35 -2.48 -16.91
CA GLN A 37 5.96 -1.17 -16.77
C GLN A 37 6.91 -1.12 -15.57
N GLN A 38 7.65 -0.02 -15.51
CA GLN A 38 8.55 0.27 -14.40
C GLN A 38 7.76 0.45 -13.11
N LEU A 39 8.48 0.55 -12.01
CA LEU A 39 7.88 0.75 -10.70
C LEU A 39 6.98 1.98 -10.70
N ALA A 40 5.83 1.83 -10.10
CA ALA A 40 4.92 2.93 -9.81
C ALA A 40 4.87 3.14 -8.31
N SER A 41 4.25 4.22 -7.88
CA SER A 41 4.10 4.50 -6.45
C SER A 41 2.72 5.04 -6.14
N VAL A 42 2.27 4.77 -4.93
CA VAL A 42 1.03 5.31 -4.39
C VAL A 42 1.29 5.74 -2.95
N THR A 43 0.68 6.85 -2.54
CA THR A 43 0.86 7.38 -1.19
C THR A 43 -0.48 7.40 -0.47
N VAL A 44 -0.49 6.89 0.76
CA VAL A 44 -1.66 6.90 1.62
C VAL A 44 -1.26 7.44 2.99
N GLN A 45 -2.23 8.01 3.69
CA GLN A 45 -1.99 8.46 5.05
C GLN A 45 -2.40 7.35 6.02
N VAL A 46 -1.53 7.07 6.98
CA VAL A 46 -1.77 6.03 7.96
C VAL A 46 -1.48 6.56 9.35
N ARG A 47 -2.14 5.98 10.34
CA ARG A 47 -1.92 6.33 11.74
C ARG A 47 -1.11 5.23 12.41
N LEU A 48 0.05 5.60 12.93
CA LEU A 48 0.92 4.68 13.65
C LEU A 48 0.94 5.07 15.13
N LYS A 49 1.08 4.08 15.98
CA LYS A 49 1.21 4.27 17.43
C LYS A 49 2.69 4.13 17.83
N PRO A 50 3.07 4.62 19.02
CA PRO A 50 4.41 4.34 19.55
C PRO A 50 4.61 2.84 19.72
N GLY A 51 5.85 2.38 19.52
CA GLY A 51 6.18 0.98 19.67
C GLY A 51 5.98 0.20 18.39
N ASN A 52 5.54 -1.04 18.53
CA ASN A 52 5.40 -1.94 17.39
C ASN A 52 4.07 -1.71 16.67
N ASN A 53 4.15 -1.71 15.34
CA ASN A 53 2.99 -1.60 14.47
C ASN A 53 3.00 -2.75 13.49
N VAL A 54 1.82 -3.25 13.14
CA VAL A 54 1.66 -4.32 12.14
C VAL A 54 0.98 -3.72 10.93
N VAL A 55 1.63 -3.85 9.77
CA VAL A 55 1.06 -3.41 8.50
C VAL A 55 0.88 -4.64 7.64
N ARG A 56 -0.35 -4.88 7.21
CA ARG A 56 -0.67 -5.98 6.31
C ARG A 56 -1.01 -5.45 4.94
N MET A 57 -0.45 -6.07 3.92
CA MET A 57 -0.72 -5.72 2.54
C MET A 57 -1.09 -6.97 1.77
N GLY A 58 -2.12 -6.88 0.94
CA GLY A 58 -2.58 -8.01 0.17
C GLY A 58 -3.77 -7.62 -0.68
N SER A 59 -4.51 -8.61 -1.16
CA SER A 59 -5.74 -8.37 -1.88
C SER A 59 -6.79 -9.39 -1.48
N PRO A 60 -8.01 -8.94 -1.14
CA PRO A 60 -9.05 -9.87 -0.71
C PRO A 60 -9.72 -10.61 -1.86
N TYR A 61 -9.59 -10.12 -3.09
CA TYR A 61 -10.37 -10.64 -4.22
C TYR A 61 -9.51 -11.18 -5.35
N CYS A 62 -8.26 -10.82 -5.40
CA CYS A 62 -7.40 -11.19 -6.51
C CYS A 62 -5.95 -11.15 -6.04
N TRP A 63 -5.03 -11.33 -6.97
CA TRP A 63 -3.61 -11.20 -6.66
C TRP A 63 -3.27 -9.73 -6.42
N ALA A 64 -2.50 -9.47 -5.39
CA ALA A 64 -1.96 -8.15 -5.17
C ALA A 64 -0.85 -7.84 -6.18
N PRO A 65 -0.55 -6.55 -6.44
CA PRO A 65 0.62 -6.22 -7.24
C PRO A 65 1.89 -6.62 -6.49
N ASP A 66 2.97 -6.76 -7.22
CA ASP A 66 4.27 -7.05 -6.61
C ASP A 66 4.77 -5.81 -5.90
N ILE A 67 4.92 -5.92 -4.58
CA ILE A 67 5.40 -4.80 -3.76
C ILE A 67 6.92 -4.82 -3.75
N ASP A 68 7.52 -3.70 -4.17
CA ASP A 68 8.98 -3.56 -4.10
C ASP A 68 9.40 -3.12 -2.70
N CYS A 69 8.87 -1.99 -2.26
CA CYS A 69 9.16 -1.47 -0.92
C CYS A 69 8.12 -0.45 -0.53
N PHE A 70 8.18 -0.03 0.72
CA PHE A 70 7.39 1.12 1.15
C PHE A 70 8.24 2.00 2.07
N THR A 71 7.91 3.27 2.12
CA THR A 71 8.57 4.24 2.99
C THR A 71 7.53 4.95 3.84
N LEU A 72 7.95 5.40 5.00
CA LEU A 72 7.11 6.14 5.92
C LEU A 72 7.72 7.49 6.20
N LYS A 73 6.88 8.53 6.15
CA LYS A 73 7.30 9.88 6.45
C LYS A 73 6.33 10.46 7.46
N LYS A 74 6.85 10.93 8.57
CA LYS A 74 6.02 11.60 9.58
C LYS A 74 5.60 12.96 9.07
N ILE A 75 4.29 13.24 9.11
CA ILE A 75 3.74 14.50 8.65
C ILE A 75 3.13 15.32 9.79
N GLU A 76 3.07 14.72 10.96
CA GLU A 76 2.58 15.43 12.15
C GLU A 76 2.98 14.74 13.42
#